data_9642ab70a725d8f859f32f7c02c9b868
#
_entry.id   9642ab70a725d8f859f32f7c02c9b868
#
_cell.length_a   1.000
_cell.length_b   1.000
_cell.length_c   1.000
_cell.angle_alpha   90.00
_cell.angle_beta   90.00
_cell.angle_gamma   90.00
#
_symmetry.space_group_name_H-M   'P 1'
#
loop_
_entity.id
_entity.type
_entity.pdbx_description
1 polymer ?
#
loop_
_entity_poly.entity_id
_entity_poly.type
_entity_poly.pdbx_seq_one_letter_code
_entity_poly.pdbx_strand_id
1 'polypeptide(L)'
;MPETQHGRQQIPIIYEDQVCVAFDKPPGLLVVPADDQKTTTLTDIVNKQFASRNSVPELQNPEQYRLHPCHRLDRDTSGVILYAKGKIHQKMFMEVFNQKKVVKHYTAFVHGCLNKKSGEIRSQIKDFYQKKFAEHSMGKPAITQYKVIEIRKDFSIVDVVPVTGRTNQIRIHFAQIKHPLVGEDRYAFRKDFLLKFKRTGLHARELEWYHPLLKKNVKASAELPADMTKFIVSH
;
A
#
# COMPACT_ATOMS: atom_id res chain seq x y z
N MET A 1 25.24 5.90 -14.61
CA MET A 1 23.95 5.43 -14.08
C MET A 1 23.16 6.66 -13.70
N PRO A 2 21.96 6.95 -14.23
CA PRO A 2 21.22 8.13 -13.82
C PRO A 2 20.79 7.95 -12.36
N GLU A 3 21.20 8.88 -11.50
CA GLU A 3 20.66 9.02 -10.15
C GLU A 3 19.15 9.14 -10.25
N THR A 4 18.45 8.22 -9.62
CA THR A 4 16.99 8.24 -9.55
C THR A 4 16.55 9.55 -8.90
N GLN A 5 15.70 10.33 -9.56
CA GLN A 5 15.21 11.67 -9.17
C GLN A 5 14.55 11.75 -7.78
N HIS A 6 14.50 10.66 -7.03
CA HIS A 6 13.83 10.53 -5.73
C HIS A 6 14.68 10.96 -4.53
N GLY A 7 15.98 11.25 -4.71
CA GLY A 7 16.89 11.57 -3.60
C GLY A 7 16.68 12.94 -2.94
N ARG A 8 15.87 13.83 -3.53
CA ARG A 8 15.56 15.18 -2.99
C ARG A 8 14.09 15.40 -2.63
N GLN A 9 13.21 14.43 -2.90
CA GLN A 9 11.79 14.59 -2.66
C GLN A 9 11.44 14.23 -1.22
N GLN A 10 10.96 15.21 -0.45
CA GLN A 10 10.38 14.94 0.87
C GLN A 10 9.08 14.18 0.72
N ILE A 11 8.92 13.11 1.50
CA ILE A 11 7.69 12.33 1.55
C ILE A 11 6.71 13.05 2.49
N PRO A 12 5.50 13.40 2.03
CA PRO A 12 4.54 14.12 2.86
C PRO A 12 4.16 13.32 4.10
N ILE A 13 4.12 13.99 5.25
CA ILE A 13 3.63 13.45 6.50
C ILE A 13 2.15 13.79 6.61
N ILE A 14 1.31 12.77 6.84
CA ILE A 14 -0.14 12.89 6.99
C ILE A 14 -0.53 12.95 8.47
N TYR A 15 0.17 12.16 9.29
CA TYR A 15 -0.05 12.08 10.73
C TYR A 15 1.27 11.84 11.44
N GLU A 16 1.46 12.45 12.60
CA GLU A 16 2.63 12.22 13.44
C GLU A 16 2.27 12.41 14.92
N ASP A 17 2.74 11.50 15.76
CA ASP A 17 2.74 11.63 17.21
C ASP A 17 4.07 11.16 17.81
N GLN A 18 4.08 10.90 19.13
CA GLN A 18 5.29 10.48 19.84
C GLN A 18 5.82 9.11 19.41
N VAL A 19 4.97 8.20 18.92
CA VAL A 19 5.30 6.79 18.69
C VAL A 19 5.13 6.33 17.23
N CYS A 20 4.45 7.10 16.39
CA CYS A 20 4.28 6.72 14.99
C CYS A 20 4.20 7.93 14.04
N VAL A 21 4.41 7.66 12.76
CA VAL A 21 4.27 8.61 11.65
C VAL A 21 3.57 7.90 10.50
N ALA A 22 2.55 8.54 9.90
CA ALA A 22 1.96 8.11 8.64
C ALA A 22 2.41 9.02 7.51
N PHE A 23 2.83 8.42 6.41
CA PHE A 23 3.30 9.11 5.21
C PHE A 23 2.36 8.88 4.03
N ASP A 24 2.34 9.82 3.09
CA ASP A 24 1.78 9.62 1.76
C ASP A 24 2.87 9.07 0.82
N LYS A 25 2.87 7.77 0.64
CA LYS A 25 3.84 7.10 -0.23
C LYS A 25 3.56 7.41 -1.70
N PRO A 26 4.50 7.97 -2.46
CA PRO A 26 4.38 8.07 -3.90
C PRO A 26 4.45 6.68 -4.57
N PRO A 27 3.90 6.51 -5.79
CA PRO A 27 4.09 5.29 -6.55
C PRO A 27 5.55 5.12 -7.00
N GLY A 28 5.93 3.89 -7.36
CA GLY A 28 7.26 3.57 -7.90
C GLY A 28 8.32 3.25 -6.85
N LEU A 29 8.06 3.45 -5.55
CA LEU A 29 9.00 3.16 -4.45
C LEU A 29 8.66 1.86 -3.73
N LEU A 30 9.67 1.01 -3.51
CA LEU A 30 9.59 -0.09 -2.57
C LEU A 30 9.60 0.42 -1.12
N VAL A 31 8.84 -0.19 -0.25
CA VAL A 31 8.83 0.14 1.20
C VAL A 31 10.12 -0.35 1.87
N VAL A 32 10.50 -1.59 1.58
CA VAL A 32 11.74 -2.25 2.06
C VAL A 32 12.43 -2.89 0.87
N PRO A 33 13.74 -3.18 0.95
CA PRO A 33 14.45 -3.84 -0.14
C PRO A 33 13.75 -5.15 -0.55
N ALA A 34 13.70 -5.42 -1.85
CA ALA A 34 13.46 -6.76 -2.36
C ALA A 34 14.80 -7.53 -2.37
N ASP A 35 14.73 -8.86 -2.25
CA ASP A 35 15.92 -9.72 -2.26
C ASP A 35 16.83 -9.32 -3.44
N ASP A 36 18.12 -9.12 -3.17
CA ASP A 36 19.23 -8.82 -4.11
C ASP A 36 19.24 -7.45 -4.81
N GLN A 37 18.39 -6.49 -4.45
CA GLN A 37 18.44 -5.16 -5.05
C GLN A 37 18.93 -4.08 -4.09
N LYS A 38 20.11 -3.49 -4.34
CA LYS A 38 20.59 -2.26 -3.69
C LYS A 38 19.87 -1.03 -4.24
N THR A 39 18.56 -0.95 -4.02
CA THR A 39 17.73 0.21 -4.43
C THR A 39 17.34 1.02 -3.22
N THR A 40 17.39 2.34 -3.33
CA THR A 40 16.86 3.25 -2.30
C THR A 40 15.38 2.97 -2.08
N THR A 41 14.99 2.70 -0.84
CA THR A 41 13.61 2.39 -0.45
C THR A 41 12.94 3.59 0.21
N LEU A 42 11.60 3.52 0.35
CA LEU A 42 10.86 4.51 1.13
C LEU A 42 11.41 4.59 2.56
N THR A 43 11.73 3.45 3.18
CA THR A 43 12.29 3.38 4.54
C THR A 43 13.60 4.16 4.65
N ASP A 44 14.47 4.10 3.63
CA ASP A 44 15.72 4.87 3.63
C ASP A 44 15.46 6.38 3.53
N ILE A 45 14.53 6.77 2.65
CA ILE A 45 14.18 8.19 2.43
C ILE A 45 13.57 8.79 3.69
N VAL A 46 12.54 8.14 4.26
CA VAL A 46 11.85 8.69 5.44
C VAL A 46 12.73 8.72 6.69
N ASN A 47 13.68 7.78 6.83
CA ASN A 47 14.65 7.83 7.92
C ASN A 47 15.63 8.99 7.75
N LYS A 48 16.14 9.26 6.56
CA LYS A 48 16.95 10.45 6.28
C LYS A 48 16.18 11.73 6.55
N GLN A 49 14.94 11.81 6.08
CA GLN A 49 14.05 12.95 6.30
C GLN A 49 13.77 13.16 7.78
N PHE A 50 13.53 12.10 8.53
CA PHE A 50 13.24 12.16 9.98
C PHE A 50 14.46 12.60 10.78
N ALA A 51 15.64 12.09 10.47
CA ALA A 51 16.91 12.47 11.11
C ALA A 51 17.23 13.96 10.90
N SER A 52 17.07 14.48 9.67
CA SER A 52 17.33 15.90 9.38
C SER A 52 16.36 16.85 10.06
N ARG A 53 15.11 16.45 10.33
CA ARG A 53 14.12 17.28 11.03
C ARG A 53 14.34 17.39 12.53
N ASN A 54 14.85 16.34 13.14
CA ASN A 54 14.90 16.24 14.61
C ASN A 54 16.27 16.57 15.20
N SER A 55 17.25 16.96 14.37
CA SER A 55 18.63 17.28 14.82
C SER A 55 19.17 16.23 15.81
N VAL A 56 18.91 14.94 15.51
CA VAL A 56 19.27 13.84 16.40
C VAL A 56 20.79 13.81 16.54
N PRO A 57 21.35 14.00 17.74
CA PRO A 57 22.79 13.86 17.94
C PRO A 57 23.21 12.43 17.57
N GLU A 58 24.28 12.29 16.81
CA GLU A 58 24.81 10.99 16.34
C GLU A 58 25.12 9.99 17.46
N LEU A 59 25.07 10.40 18.71
CA LEU A 59 25.65 9.71 19.86
C LEU A 59 24.67 9.02 20.83
N GLN A 60 23.34 9.19 20.66
CA GLN A 60 22.39 8.55 21.57
C GLN A 60 21.47 7.58 20.83
N ASN A 61 21.84 6.31 20.83
CA ASN A 61 21.07 5.14 20.42
C ASN A 61 20.26 5.32 19.11
N PRO A 62 20.89 5.25 17.91
CA PRO A 62 20.25 5.49 16.61
C PRO A 62 19.00 4.63 16.33
N GLU A 63 18.94 3.43 16.92
CA GLU A 63 17.80 2.50 16.76
C GLU A 63 16.52 3.01 17.44
N GLN A 64 16.64 3.83 18.48
CA GLN A 64 15.50 4.37 19.22
C GLN A 64 14.75 5.44 18.43
N TYR A 65 15.45 6.11 17.50
CA TYR A 65 14.91 7.17 16.66
C TYR A 65 14.63 6.72 15.22
N ARG A 66 14.91 5.45 14.90
CA ARG A 66 14.69 4.92 13.56
C ARG A 66 13.22 4.63 13.31
N LEU A 67 12.74 5.01 12.12
CA LEU A 67 11.41 4.67 11.64
C LEU A 67 11.37 3.24 11.07
N HIS A 68 10.42 2.46 11.55
CA HIS A 68 10.19 1.07 11.11
C HIS A 68 8.79 0.94 10.50
N PRO A 69 8.65 0.37 9.29
CA PRO A 69 7.33 0.18 8.70
C PRO A 69 6.48 -0.81 9.50
N CYS A 70 5.22 -0.48 9.75
CA CYS A 70 4.27 -1.36 10.42
C CYS A 70 3.55 -2.30 9.45
N HIS A 71 3.51 -1.94 8.17
CA HIS A 71 2.97 -2.74 7.08
C HIS A 71 3.66 -2.37 5.77
N ARG A 72 3.24 -2.96 4.66
CA ARG A 72 3.79 -2.65 3.34
C ARG A 72 2.70 -2.31 2.34
N LEU A 73 3.08 -1.51 1.35
CA LEU A 73 2.36 -1.29 0.10
C LEU A 73 3.21 -1.84 -1.06
N ASP A 74 2.56 -2.22 -2.14
CA ASP A 74 3.27 -2.62 -3.35
C ASP A 74 4.04 -1.43 -3.95
N ARG A 75 5.03 -1.68 -4.78
CA ARG A 75 5.89 -0.66 -5.39
C ARG A 75 5.09 0.48 -6.01
N ASP A 76 4.11 0.13 -6.84
CA ASP A 76 3.33 1.08 -7.64
C ASP A 76 2.05 1.57 -6.95
N THR A 77 1.74 1.02 -5.78
CA THR A 77 0.65 1.51 -4.93
C THR A 77 1.09 2.77 -4.19
N SER A 78 0.31 3.84 -4.32
CA SER A 78 0.48 5.10 -3.59
C SER A 78 -0.38 5.17 -2.34
N GLY A 79 -0.16 6.15 -1.46
CA GLY A 79 -1.04 6.48 -0.34
C GLY A 79 -0.49 6.15 1.03
N VAL A 80 -1.39 6.05 2.00
CA VAL A 80 -1.08 6.00 3.44
C VAL A 80 -0.26 4.77 3.82
N ILE A 81 0.87 5.00 4.45
CA ILE A 81 1.70 3.98 5.08
C ILE A 81 2.13 4.40 6.48
N LEU A 82 2.00 3.50 7.46
CA LEU A 82 2.32 3.74 8.86
C LEU A 82 3.71 3.23 9.22
N TYR A 83 4.49 4.08 9.88
CA TYR A 83 5.79 3.77 10.47
C TYR A 83 5.73 3.98 11.98
N ALA A 84 6.40 3.13 12.72
CA ALA A 84 6.63 3.29 14.15
C ALA A 84 7.99 3.93 14.43
N LYS A 85 8.08 4.75 15.47
CA LYS A 85 9.33 5.33 15.99
C LYS A 85 9.98 4.32 16.94
N GLY A 86 11.00 3.59 16.44
CA GLY A 86 11.71 2.55 17.18
C GLY A 86 11.04 1.16 17.17
N LYS A 87 11.84 0.14 17.42
CA LYS A 87 11.42 -1.28 17.37
C LYS A 87 10.37 -1.66 18.42
N ILE A 88 10.37 -1.00 19.57
CA ILE A 88 9.39 -1.28 20.64
C ILE A 88 7.99 -0.93 20.14
N HIS A 89 7.83 0.29 19.61
CA HIS A 89 6.54 0.73 19.07
C HIS A 89 6.14 -0.06 17.82
N GLN A 90 7.12 -0.44 16.98
CA GLN A 90 6.84 -1.31 15.85
C GLN A 90 6.17 -2.63 16.28
N LYS A 91 6.69 -3.31 17.32
CA LYS A 91 6.07 -4.54 17.84
C LYS A 91 4.64 -4.31 18.32
N MET A 92 4.38 -3.19 18.99
CA MET A 92 3.01 -2.83 19.45
C MET A 92 2.05 -2.64 18.28
N PHE A 93 2.47 -1.89 17.24
CA PHE A 93 1.63 -1.70 16.05
C PHE A 93 1.46 -2.99 15.24
N MET A 94 2.50 -3.81 15.09
CA MET A 94 2.37 -5.12 14.43
C MET A 94 1.34 -6.01 15.11
N GLU A 95 1.24 -5.96 16.44
CA GLU A 95 0.20 -6.69 17.18
C GLU A 95 -1.20 -6.14 16.86
N VAL A 96 -1.37 -4.83 16.72
CA VAL A 96 -2.63 -4.21 16.29
C VAL A 96 -3.04 -4.71 14.87
N PHE A 97 -2.07 -4.84 13.95
CA PHE A 97 -2.31 -5.43 12.62
C PHE A 97 -2.69 -6.91 12.70
N ASN A 98 -1.99 -7.70 13.53
CA ASN A 98 -2.26 -9.13 13.74
C ASN A 98 -3.66 -9.36 14.33
N GLN A 99 -4.09 -8.53 15.27
CA GLN A 99 -5.42 -8.55 15.88
C GLN A 99 -6.52 -7.99 14.95
N LYS A 100 -6.18 -7.62 13.72
CA LYS A 100 -7.13 -7.04 12.75
C LYS A 100 -7.82 -5.76 13.25
N LYS A 101 -7.18 -5.01 14.14
CA LYS A 101 -7.66 -3.71 14.62
C LYS A 101 -7.21 -2.56 13.71
N VAL A 102 -7.17 -2.86 12.40
CA VAL A 102 -6.77 -1.92 11.34
C VAL A 102 -7.76 -2.06 10.19
N VAL A 103 -8.32 -0.96 9.74
CA VAL A 103 -9.13 -0.88 8.53
C VAL A 103 -8.36 -0.13 7.46
N LYS A 104 -8.33 -0.67 6.25
CA LYS A 104 -7.62 -0.11 5.10
C LYS A 104 -8.61 0.13 3.97
N HIS A 105 -8.73 1.37 3.51
CA HIS A 105 -9.51 1.72 2.34
C HIS A 105 -8.59 2.07 1.17
N TYR A 106 -8.84 1.42 0.05
CA TYR A 106 -8.14 1.68 -1.20
C TYR A 106 -9.10 2.21 -2.25
N THR A 107 -8.65 3.17 -3.04
CA THR A 107 -9.29 3.50 -4.30
C THR A 107 -8.63 2.67 -5.39
N ALA A 108 -9.42 1.89 -6.11
CA ALA A 108 -8.96 1.07 -7.24
C ALA A 108 -9.70 1.47 -8.53
N PHE A 109 -8.98 1.53 -9.65
CA PHE A 109 -9.57 1.60 -10.98
C PHE A 109 -9.53 0.20 -11.57
N VAL A 110 -10.69 -0.34 -11.93
CA VAL A 110 -10.84 -1.69 -12.47
C VAL A 110 -11.46 -1.64 -13.85
N HIS A 111 -11.00 -2.48 -14.77
CA HIS A 111 -11.52 -2.55 -16.12
C HIS A 111 -12.99 -2.99 -16.15
N GLY A 112 -13.78 -2.30 -16.98
CA GLY A 112 -15.18 -2.60 -17.25
C GLY A 112 -16.13 -2.22 -16.11
N CYS A 113 -17.38 -2.64 -16.24
CA CYS A 113 -18.45 -2.41 -15.27
C CYS A 113 -18.66 -3.65 -14.42
N LEU A 114 -18.53 -3.52 -13.11
CA LEU A 114 -18.83 -4.60 -12.17
C LEU A 114 -20.35 -4.84 -12.09
N ASN A 115 -20.79 -6.08 -12.24
CA ASN A 115 -22.21 -6.46 -12.22
C ASN A 115 -22.89 -6.15 -10.87
N LYS A 116 -22.14 -6.20 -9.78
CA LYS A 116 -22.62 -5.91 -8.43
C LYS A 116 -22.03 -4.62 -7.92
N LYS A 117 -22.87 -3.73 -7.39
CA LYS A 117 -22.44 -2.45 -6.78
C LYS A 117 -21.56 -2.65 -5.53
N SER A 118 -21.65 -3.79 -4.88
CA SER A 118 -20.79 -4.19 -3.76
C SER A 118 -20.67 -5.70 -3.70
N GLY A 119 -19.59 -6.20 -3.11
CA GLY A 119 -19.40 -7.63 -2.98
C GLY A 119 -18.17 -7.99 -2.15
N GLU A 120 -17.93 -9.27 -2.05
CA GLU A 120 -16.77 -9.85 -1.40
C GLU A 120 -16.13 -10.89 -2.32
N ILE A 121 -14.80 -10.84 -2.46
CA ILE A 121 -14.01 -11.79 -3.22
C ILE A 121 -13.22 -12.64 -2.21
N ARG A 122 -13.37 -13.97 -2.33
CA ARG A 122 -12.66 -14.95 -1.50
C ARG A 122 -11.86 -15.89 -2.37
N SER A 123 -10.58 -16.08 -2.04
CA SER A 123 -9.74 -17.08 -2.69
C SER A 123 -8.60 -17.54 -1.79
N GLN A 124 -7.86 -18.54 -2.27
CA GLN A 124 -6.56 -18.92 -1.69
C GLN A 124 -5.46 -18.22 -2.49
N ILE A 125 -4.61 -17.43 -1.82
CA ILE A 125 -3.48 -16.76 -2.46
C ILE A 125 -2.19 -17.42 -2.02
N LYS A 126 -1.41 -17.93 -2.98
CA LYS A 126 -0.06 -18.47 -2.75
C LYS A 126 0.94 -17.33 -2.61
N ASP A 127 1.82 -17.44 -1.63
CA ASP A 127 2.92 -16.50 -1.43
C ASP A 127 4.14 -16.92 -2.24
N PHE A 128 4.26 -16.39 -3.47
CA PHE A 128 5.32 -16.77 -4.41
C PHE A 128 6.74 -16.35 -3.96
N TYR A 129 6.87 -15.55 -2.91
CA TYR A 129 8.18 -15.17 -2.36
C TYR A 129 8.81 -16.25 -1.48
N GLN A 130 8.06 -17.24 -1.03
CA GLN A 130 8.60 -18.41 -0.30
C GLN A 130 8.99 -19.53 -1.29
N LYS A 131 10.03 -19.30 -2.12
CA LYS A 131 10.52 -20.21 -3.16
C LYS A 131 10.75 -21.67 -2.71
N LYS A 132 11.04 -21.93 -1.44
CA LYS A 132 11.32 -23.29 -0.92
C LYS A 132 10.09 -24.16 -0.63
N PHE A 133 8.87 -23.58 -0.57
CA PHE A 133 7.66 -24.31 -0.17
C PHE A 133 6.45 -24.07 -1.09
N ALA A 134 6.62 -23.37 -2.22
CA ALA A 134 5.51 -22.90 -3.04
C ALA A 134 4.79 -24.00 -3.82
N GLU A 135 5.48 -25.10 -4.18
CA GLU A 135 4.90 -26.14 -5.04
C GLU A 135 3.78 -26.94 -4.36
N HIS A 136 3.86 -27.13 -3.04
CA HIS A 136 2.88 -27.93 -2.26
C HIS A 136 1.99 -27.09 -1.34
N SER A 137 2.10 -25.75 -1.37
CA SER A 137 1.28 -24.88 -0.52
C SER A 137 -0.11 -24.67 -1.11
N MET A 138 -1.14 -24.99 -0.35
CA MET A 138 -2.55 -24.72 -0.69
C MET A 138 -2.90 -23.22 -0.76
N GLY A 139 -1.95 -22.33 -0.49
CA GLY A 139 -2.18 -20.88 -0.34
C GLY A 139 -2.77 -20.53 1.03
N LYS A 140 -2.93 -19.22 1.26
CA LYS A 140 -3.53 -18.69 2.49
C LYS A 140 -4.86 -18.02 2.16
N PRO A 141 -5.90 -18.16 3.00
CA PRO A 141 -7.19 -17.50 2.78
C PRO A 141 -7.02 -16.00 2.61
N ALA A 142 -7.68 -15.46 1.60
CA ALA A 142 -7.70 -14.04 1.28
C ALA A 142 -9.14 -13.59 1.07
N ILE A 143 -9.49 -12.43 1.66
CA ILE A 143 -10.83 -11.85 1.63
C ILE A 143 -10.70 -10.36 1.32
N THR A 144 -11.38 -9.91 0.28
CA THR A 144 -11.46 -8.50 -0.12
C THR A 144 -12.90 -8.09 -0.32
N GLN A 145 -13.33 -7.09 0.41
CA GLN A 145 -14.63 -6.43 0.22
C GLN A 145 -14.47 -5.25 -0.73
N TYR A 146 -15.51 -4.95 -1.51
CA TYR A 146 -15.52 -3.81 -2.39
C TYR A 146 -16.89 -3.15 -2.51
N LYS A 147 -16.87 -1.87 -2.85
CA LYS A 147 -18.06 -1.08 -3.21
C LYS A 147 -17.71 -0.22 -4.43
N VAL A 148 -18.54 -0.30 -5.47
CA VAL A 148 -18.41 0.56 -6.65
C VAL A 148 -18.85 1.96 -6.27
N ILE A 149 -17.98 2.93 -6.47
CA ILE A 149 -18.20 4.34 -6.22
C ILE A 149 -18.74 5.03 -7.46
N GLU A 150 -18.14 4.72 -8.61
CA GLU A 150 -18.50 5.32 -9.89
C GLU A 150 -18.27 4.32 -11.03
N ILE A 151 -19.16 4.33 -12.02
CA ILE A 151 -19.01 3.56 -13.26
C ILE A 151 -18.76 4.54 -14.40
N ARG A 152 -17.68 4.33 -15.13
CA ARG A 152 -17.32 5.02 -16.35
C ARG A 152 -17.50 4.10 -17.56
N LYS A 153 -17.32 4.62 -18.78
CA LYS A 153 -17.53 3.87 -20.02
C LYS A 153 -16.75 2.53 -20.03
N ASP A 154 -15.47 2.56 -19.70
CA ASP A 154 -14.55 1.41 -19.86
C ASP A 154 -13.91 0.95 -18.53
N PHE A 155 -14.23 1.59 -17.41
CA PHE A 155 -13.72 1.23 -16.08
C PHE A 155 -14.67 1.64 -14.96
N SER A 156 -14.44 1.09 -13.78
CA SER A 156 -15.13 1.48 -12.54
C SER A 156 -14.14 1.97 -11.50
N ILE A 157 -14.54 2.96 -10.73
CA ILE A 157 -13.84 3.42 -9.52
C ILE A 157 -14.44 2.67 -8.33
N VAL A 158 -13.60 2.00 -7.57
CA VAL A 158 -14.02 1.07 -6.52
C VAL A 158 -13.34 1.41 -5.20
N ASP A 159 -14.12 1.53 -4.13
CA ASP A 159 -13.59 1.48 -2.75
C ASP A 159 -13.36 0.02 -2.37
N VAL A 160 -12.16 -0.31 -1.92
CA VAL A 160 -11.74 -1.68 -1.65
C VAL A 160 -11.22 -1.79 -0.23
N VAL A 161 -11.76 -2.75 0.52
CA VAL A 161 -11.37 -3.04 1.90
C VAL A 161 -10.82 -4.46 1.99
N PRO A 162 -9.49 -4.66 2.00
CA PRO A 162 -8.90 -5.98 2.21
C PRO A 162 -9.00 -6.38 3.68
N VAL A 163 -9.83 -7.39 3.97
CA VAL A 163 -10.01 -7.99 5.32
C VAL A 163 -8.75 -8.78 5.75
N THR A 164 -8.02 -9.31 4.79
CA THR A 164 -6.71 -9.96 4.95
C THR A 164 -5.64 -9.15 4.22
N GLY A 165 -4.35 -9.43 4.46
CA GLY A 165 -3.25 -8.66 3.87
C GLY A 165 -2.22 -9.56 3.15
N ARG A 166 -2.64 -10.29 2.09
CA ARG A 166 -1.72 -11.09 1.28
C ARG A 166 -1.03 -10.23 0.22
N THR A 167 0.18 -10.61 -0.17
CA THR A 167 0.94 -9.91 -1.22
C THR A 167 0.12 -9.82 -2.50
N ASN A 168 0.00 -8.64 -3.08
CA ASN A 168 -0.77 -8.33 -4.29
C ASN A 168 -2.26 -8.75 -4.22
N GLN A 169 -2.83 -8.92 -3.03
CA GLN A 169 -4.17 -9.49 -2.84
C GLN A 169 -5.26 -8.82 -3.70
N ILE A 170 -5.35 -7.49 -3.67
CA ILE A 170 -6.36 -6.73 -4.41
C ILE A 170 -6.17 -6.97 -5.91
N ARG A 171 -4.95 -6.91 -6.41
CA ARG A 171 -4.59 -7.13 -7.81
C ARG A 171 -5.01 -8.52 -8.29
N ILE A 172 -4.69 -9.57 -7.51
CA ILE A 172 -5.05 -10.96 -7.80
C ILE A 172 -6.56 -11.14 -7.79
N HIS A 173 -7.26 -10.65 -6.76
CA HIS A 173 -8.69 -10.82 -6.61
C HIS A 173 -9.47 -10.20 -7.76
N PHE A 174 -9.18 -8.96 -8.15
CA PHE A 174 -9.86 -8.32 -9.27
C PHE A 174 -9.52 -8.98 -10.62
N ALA A 175 -8.32 -9.50 -10.81
CA ALA A 175 -7.98 -10.29 -11.99
C ALA A 175 -8.77 -11.61 -12.04
N GLN A 176 -8.95 -12.30 -10.91
CA GLN A 176 -9.73 -13.55 -10.82
C GLN A 176 -11.20 -13.38 -11.22
N ILE A 177 -11.80 -12.24 -10.88
CA ILE A 177 -13.17 -11.93 -11.27
C ILE A 177 -13.28 -11.28 -12.66
N LYS A 178 -12.20 -11.28 -13.45
CA LYS A 178 -12.10 -10.73 -14.82
C LYS A 178 -12.29 -9.22 -14.92
N HIS A 179 -12.06 -8.51 -13.84
CA HIS A 179 -12.02 -7.04 -13.76
C HIS A 179 -10.66 -6.58 -13.20
N PRO A 180 -9.52 -6.88 -13.88
CA PRO A 180 -8.21 -6.50 -13.37
C PRO A 180 -8.09 -4.99 -13.18
N LEU A 181 -7.15 -4.57 -12.35
CA LEU A 181 -6.89 -3.16 -12.16
C LEU A 181 -6.36 -2.53 -13.46
N VAL A 182 -6.75 -1.29 -13.72
CA VAL A 182 -6.21 -0.52 -14.84
C VAL A 182 -4.69 -0.38 -14.65
N GLY A 183 -3.92 -0.69 -15.70
CA GLY A 183 -2.46 -0.72 -15.64
C GLY A 183 -1.86 -1.99 -15.02
N GLU A 184 -2.67 -3.03 -14.74
CA GLU A 184 -2.16 -4.32 -14.28
C GLU A 184 -1.31 -5.00 -15.37
N ASP A 185 -0.13 -5.50 -15.00
CA ASP A 185 0.83 -6.08 -15.95
C ASP A 185 1.28 -7.49 -15.60
N ARG A 186 0.94 -7.97 -14.41
CA ARG A 186 1.39 -9.26 -13.89
C ARG A 186 0.29 -10.32 -13.86
N TYR A 187 -0.94 -9.93 -13.53
CA TYR A 187 -2.06 -10.83 -13.29
C TYR A 187 -3.12 -10.77 -14.39
N ALA A 188 -2.95 -9.89 -15.38
CA ALA A 188 -3.81 -9.80 -16.55
C ALA A 188 -2.98 -9.50 -17.80
N PHE A 189 -3.42 -9.99 -18.94
CA PHE A 189 -2.77 -9.72 -20.23
C PHE A 189 -3.17 -8.33 -20.71
N ARG A 190 -2.21 -7.40 -20.79
CA ARG A 190 -2.45 -6.01 -21.21
C ARG A 190 -3.11 -5.87 -22.58
N LYS A 191 -2.90 -6.85 -23.48
CA LYS A 191 -3.52 -6.86 -24.83
C LYS A 191 -5.05 -6.98 -24.80
N ASP A 192 -5.60 -7.51 -23.70
CA ASP A 192 -7.04 -7.74 -23.57
C ASP A 192 -7.79 -6.49 -23.06
N PHE A 193 -7.06 -5.41 -22.73
CA PHE A 193 -7.62 -4.20 -22.15
C PHE A 193 -7.14 -2.94 -22.85
N LEU A 194 -8.09 -2.10 -23.28
CA LEU A 194 -7.82 -0.88 -24.06
C LEU A 194 -7.21 0.25 -23.22
N LEU A 195 -7.62 0.36 -21.95
CA LEU A 195 -7.16 1.43 -21.08
C LEU A 195 -5.71 1.22 -20.67
N LYS A 196 -4.90 2.25 -20.87
CA LYS A 196 -3.47 2.25 -20.51
C LYS A 196 -3.23 3.22 -19.35
N PHE A 197 -2.62 2.71 -18.30
CA PHE A 197 -2.12 3.51 -17.21
C PHE A 197 -0.67 3.10 -16.89
N LYS A 198 0.17 4.07 -16.52
CA LYS A 198 1.62 3.83 -16.37
C LYS A 198 1.98 2.87 -15.22
N ARG A 199 1.07 2.70 -14.27
CA ARG A 199 1.20 1.85 -13.09
C ARG A 199 -0.13 1.17 -12.77
N THR A 200 -0.16 0.31 -11.77
CA THR A 200 -1.42 -0.22 -11.25
C THR A 200 -2.28 0.91 -10.66
N GLY A 201 -3.52 1.06 -11.10
CA GLY A 201 -4.49 2.05 -10.62
C GLY A 201 -4.98 1.73 -9.21
N LEU A 202 -4.10 1.79 -8.23
CA LEU A 202 -4.36 1.46 -6.83
C LEU A 202 -3.74 2.51 -5.90
N HIS A 203 -4.54 2.99 -4.95
CA HIS A 203 -4.16 4.00 -3.99
C HIS A 203 -4.71 3.66 -2.60
N ALA A 204 -3.85 3.57 -1.61
CA ALA A 204 -4.21 3.40 -0.20
C ALA A 204 -4.73 4.73 0.35
N ARG A 205 -6.02 5.00 0.11
CA ARG A 205 -6.66 6.29 0.42
C ARG A 205 -6.72 6.57 1.91
N GLU A 206 -6.95 5.55 2.73
CA GLU A 206 -7.21 5.73 4.15
C GLU A 206 -6.74 4.53 4.95
N LEU A 207 -6.16 4.81 6.11
CA LEU A 207 -5.79 3.83 7.12
C LEU A 207 -6.39 4.26 8.46
N GLU A 208 -7.20 3.38 9.08
CA GLU A 208 -7.66 3.53 10.44
C GLU A 208 -7.05 2.42 11.30
N TRP A 209 -6.54 2.78 12.47
CA TRP A 209 -5.93 1.81 13.40
C TRP A 209 -6.24 2.15 14.84
N TYR A 210 -6.36 1.10 15.67
CA TYR A 210 -6.41 1.28 17.10
C TYR A 210 -5.03 1.67 17.63
N HIS A 211 -4.93 2.86 18.22
CA HIS A 211 -3.66 3.36 18.72
C HIS A 211 -3.33 2.75 20.10
N PRO A 212 -2.23 1.96 20.25
CA PRO A 212 -2.00 1.16 21.45
C PRO A 212 -1.76 1.98 22.72
N LEU A 213 -1.21 3.19 22.63
CA LEU A 213 -0.98 4.07 23.77
C LEU A 213 -2.15 5.01 24.03
N LEU A 214 -2.70 5.62 22.99
CA LEU A 214 -3.85 6.55 23.12
C LEU A 214 -5.17 5.83 23.43
N LYS A 215 -5.23 4.49 23.27
CA LYS A 215 -6.41 3.65 23.52
C LYS A 215 -7.65 4.11 22.72
N LYS A 216 -7.46 4.64 21.52
CA LYS A 216 -8.52 5.11 20.62
C LYS A 216 -8.20 4.80 19.17
N ASN A 217 -9.19 4.84 18.32
CA ASN A 217 -8.98 4.76 16.88
C ASN A 217 -8.41 6.09 16.37
N VAL A 218 -7.40 5.97 15.51
CA VAL A 218 -6.75 7.07 14.78
C VAL A 218 -6.89 6.77 13.29
N LYS A 219 -7.08 7.83 12.52
CA LYS A 219 -7.30 7.76 11.09
C LYS A 219 -6.35 8.70 10.35
N ALA A 220 -5.77 8.24 9.25
CA ALA A 220 -4.99 9.05 8.33
C ALA A 220 -5.50 8.83 6.90
N SER A 221 -5.57 9.91 6.11
CA SER A 221 -6.07 9.86 4.73
C SER A 221 -5.10 10.58 3.79
N ALA A 222 -4.89 10.02 2.61
CA ALA A 222 -4.13 10.62 1.51
C ALA A 222 -5.07 10.98 0.36
N GLU A 223 -4.85 12.14 -0.23
CA GLU A 223 -5.58 12.58 -1.41
C GLU A 223 -5.25 11.72 -2.62
N LEU A 224 -6.20 11.59 -3.54
CA LEU A 224 -5.98 10.85 -4.78
C LEU A 224 -4.85 11.51 -5.58
N PRO A 225 -3.79 10.78 -5.96
CA PRO A 225 -2.62 11.37 -6.60
C PRO A 225 -2.95 11.91 -7.99
N ALA A 226 -2.22 12.94 -8.40
CA ALA A 226 -2.48 13.71 -9.61
C ALA A 226 -2.58 12.86 -10.91
N ASP A 227 -1.83 11.76 -11.00
CA ASP A 227 -1.90 10.84 -12.15
C ASP A 227 -3.26 10.11 -12.22
N MET A 228 -3.80 9.69 -11.08
CA MET A 228 -5.12 9.05 -11.01
C MET A 228 -6.25 10.08 -11.21
N THR A 229 -6.11 11.28 -10.65
CA THR A 229 -7.08 12.37 -10.90
C THR A 229 -7.13 12.76 -12.37
N LYS A 230 -5.96 12.91 -13.02
CA LYS A 230 -5.88 13.17 -14.46
C LYS A 230 -6.51 12.04 -15.29
N PHE A 231 -6.31 10.80 -14.90
CA PHE A 231 -6.91 9.65 -15.59
C PHE A 231 -8.44 9.71 -15.55
N ILE A 232 -9.04 10.04 -14.38
CA ILE A 232 -10.49 10.21 -14.25
C ILE A 232 -11.03 11.29 -15.20
N VAL A 233 -10.32 12.42 -15.31
CA VAL A 233 -10.76 13.55 -16.13
C VAL A 233 -10.66 13.22 -17.63
N SER A 234 -9.72 12.35 -18.03
CA SER A 234 -9.46 12.01 -19.44
C SER A 234 -10.27 10.80 -19.96
N HIS A 235 -11.00 10.10 -19.11
CA HIS A 235 -11.77 8.89 -19.43
C HIS A 235 -13.14 8.88 -18.76
#